data_7eab048e9b528f91e86f833a8324811e
#
_entry.id   7eab048e9b528f91e86f833a8324811e
#
_cell.length_a   1.000
_cell.length_b   1.000
_cell.length_c   1.000
_cell.angle_alpha   90.00
_cell.angle_beta   90.00
_cell.angle_gamma   90.00
#
_symmetry.space_group_name_H-M   'P 1'
#
loop_
_entity.id
_entity.type
_entity.pdbx_description
1 polymer ?
#
loop_
_entity_poly.entity_id
_entity_poly.type
_entity_poly.pdbx_seq_one_letter_code
_entity_poly.pdbx_strand_id
1 'polypeptide(L)'
;GVPHIFAENEKDAICANGYIRARDRLFLMDAFRMLGQGRVAERLGDAGLPFDLTFRATFMTADGTQVADAVVAQLPAETIELLDAYSAGVNAYLAELRAGKYKLPPSYGTPLLKDVTAADIDEWQPRDTIAVARVMEWQLTDGGGDFDQYIAERIQKLPPDLFADLVRFQPSDPTVILPDWFGSAQKVTPSEPSLLGLNPKDPRQLAAYAKAQKGLAGIDFSKITHHDSPLLGGGIERDSIGSNNWAIGGEHTESGYPIIANDPHLAFVQPAQFHHAQIDTALYG
;
A
#
# COMPACT_ATOMS: atom_id res chain seq x y z
N GLY A 1 17.32 -12.09 -15.95
CA GLY A 1 16.15 -11.22 -15.91
C GLY A 1 16.07 -10.29 -14.71
N VAL A 2 16.91 -10.49 -13.67
CA VAL A 2 17.02 -9.57 -12.53
C VAL A 2 18.09 -8.52 -12.84
N PRO A 3 17.77 -7.22 -12.85
CA PRO A 3 18.76 -6.16 -13.02
C PRO A 3 19.77 -6.14 -11.88
N HIS A 4 21.04 -5.96 -12.19
CA HIS A 4 22.11 -5.73 -11.25
C HIS A 4 22.65 -4.32 -11.47
N ILE A 5 22.60 -3.50 -10.44
CA ILE A 5 23.03 -2.09 -10.46
C ILE A 5 24.31 -1.99 -9.63
N PHE A 6 25.39 -1.54 -10.25
CA PHE A 6 26.66 -1.24 -9.59
C PHE A 6 26.89 0.26 -9.69
N ALA A 7 27.07 0.92 -8.57
CA ALA A 7 27.21 2.37 -8.53
C ALA A 7 28.26 2.80 -7.48
N GLU A 8 28.90 3.94 -7.70
CA GLU A 8 29.92 4.48 -6.81
C GLU A 8 29.33 5.13 -5.54
N ASN A 9 28.04 5.45 -5.56
CA ASN A 9 27.33 6.07 -4.44
C ASN A 9 25.82 5.77 -4.51
N GLU A 10 25.13 6.07 -3.41
CA GLU A 10 23.70 5.80 -3.27
C GLU A 10 22.85 6.58 -4.28
N LYS A 11 23.14 7.85 -4.56
CA LYS A 11 22.35 8.65 -5.51
C LYS A 11 22.41 8.08 -6.92
N ASP A 12 23.60 7.65 -7.36
CA ASP A 12 23.75 7.02 -8.68
C ASP A 12 23.03 5.68 -8.74
N ALA A 13 23.08 4.89 -7.65
CA ALA A 13 22.34 3.64 -7.54
C ALA A 13 20.81 3.86 -7.65
N ILE A 14 20.30 4.84 -6.93
CA ILE A 14 18.87 5.19 -6.93
C ILE A 14 18.44 5.76 -8.30
N CYS A 15 19.28 6.59 -8.93
CA CYS A 15 19.04 7.09 -10.29
C CYS A 15 18.97 5.92 -11.29
N ALA A 16 19.94 5.02 -11.29
CA ALA A 16 19.93 3.83 -12.13
C ALA A 16 18.73 2.93 -11.88
N ASN A 17 18.30 2.78 -10.62
CA ASN A 17 17.10 2.04 -10.27
C ASN A 17 15.83 2.70 -10.86
N GLY A 18 15.72 4.03 -10.80
CA GLY A 18 14.61 4.77 -11.43
C GLY A 18 14.55 4.53 -12.93
N TYR A 19 15.69 4.60 -13.63
CA TYR A 19 15.79 4.33 -15.05
C TYR A 19 15.35 2.89 -15.41
N ILE A 20 15.88 1.91 -14.71
CA ILE A 20 15.58 0.49 -14.96
C ILE A 20 14.11 0.18 -14.68
N ARG A 21 13.56 0.73 -13.58
CA ARG A 21 12.13 0.56 -13.28
C ARG A 21 11.23 1.17 -14.36
N ALA A 22 11.55 2.37 -14.82
CA ALA A 22 10.81 2.99 -15.91
C ALA A 22 10.89 2.16 -17.19
N ARG A 23 12.08 1.65 -17.54
CA ARG A 23 12.26 0.78 -18.71
C ARG A 23 11.39 -0.49 -18.63
N ASP A 24 11.31 -1.10 -17.47
CA ASP A 24 10.70 -2.42 -17.31
C ASP A 24 9.23 -2.34 -16.85
N ARG A 25 8.79 -1.23 -16.24
CA ARG A 25 7.50 -1.11 -15.55
C ARG A 25 6.76 0.22 -15.77
N LEU A 26 7.12 1.01 -16.80
CA LEU A 26 6.56 2.35 -17.02
C LEU A 26 5.03 2.40 -16.91
N PHE A 27 4.35 1.48 -17.61
CA PHE A 27 2.89 1.45 -17.61
C PHE A 27 2.31 1.27 -16.21
N LEU A 28 2.87 0.36 -15.41
CA LEU A 28 2.40 0.11 -14.05
C LEU A 28 2.68 1.32 -13.15
N MET A 29 3.86 1.92 -13.28
CA MET A 29 4.23 3.13 -12.54
C MET A 29 3.27 4.29 -12.86
N ASP A 30 3.00 4.54 -14.14
CA ASP A 30 2.11 5.60 -14.60
C ASP A 30 0.66 5.34 -14.13
N ALA A 31 0.17 4.11 -14.24
CA ALA A 31 -1.17 3.74 -13.80
C ALA A 31 -1.35 3.96 -12.28
N PHE A 32 -0.39 3.52 -11.45
CA PHE A 32 -0.46 3.74 -10.00
C PHE A 32 -0.33 5.21 -9.62
N ARG A 33 0.52 5.97 -10.33
CA ARG A 33 0.60 7.43 -10.17
C ARG A 33 -0.75 8.09 -10.44
N MET A 34 -1.38 7.76 -11.57
CA MET A 34 -2.68 8.33 -11.94
C MET A 34 -3.77 7.97 -10.95
N LEU A 35 -3.78 6.72 -10.45
CA LEU A 35 -4.67 6.31 -9.36
C LEU A 35 -4.45 7.17 -8.11
N GLY A 36 -3.22 7.25 -7.61
CA GLY A 36 -2.89 8.00 -6.41
C GLY A 36 -3.18 9.50 -6.50
N GLN A 37 -3.22 10.04 -7.72
CA GLN A 37 -3.55 11.45 -7.99
C GLN A 37 -5.03 11.66 -8.38
N GLY A 38 -5.82 10.58 -8.54
CA GLY A 38 -7.20 10.67 -9.04
C GLY A 38 -7.30 11.28 -10.43
N ARG A 39 -6.47 10.78 -11.37
CA ARG A 39 -6.34 11.27 -12.76
C ARG A 39 -6.60 10.17 -13.80
N VAL A 40 -7.21 9.08 -13.42
CA VAL A 40 -7.47 7.93 -14.30
C VAL A 40 -8.36 8.30 -15.48
N ALA A 41 -9.31 9.22 -15.27
CA ALA A 41 -10.21 9.70 -16.33
C ALA A 41 -9.48 10.41 -17.48
N GLU A 42 -8.26 10.93 -17.28
CA GLU A 42 -7.44 11.49 -18.36
C GLU A 42 -7.09 10.43 -19.41
N ARG A 43 -7.08 9.14 -19.04
CA ARG A 43 -6.78 8.02 -19.93
C ARG A 43 -8.02 7.22 -20.34
N LEU A 44 -8.97 7.04 -19.41
CA LEU A 44 -10.12 6.17 -19.60
C LEU A 44 -11.44 6.93 -19.85
N GLY A 45 -11.39 8.28 -19.89
CA GLY A 45 -12.61 9.09 -20.01
C GLY A 45 -13.58 8.81 -18.86
N ASP A 46 -14.88 8.78 -19.16
CA ASP A 46 -15.95 8.58 -18.15
C ASP A 46 -15.80 7.29 -17.33
N ALA A 47 -15.19 6.25 -17.90
CA ALA A 47 -14.91 5.01 -17.19
C ALA A 47 -13.89 5.19 -16.05
N GLY A 48 -13.05 6.22 -16.10
CA GLY A 48 -12.09 6.56 -15.05
C GLY A 48 -12.67 7.38 -13.91
N LEU A 49 -13.81 8.04 -14.09
CA LEU A 49 -14.39 8.95 -13.09
C LEU A 49 -14.67 8.30 -11.72
N PRO A 50 -15.22 7.08 -11.62
CA PRO A 50 -15.43 6.44 -10.33
C PRO A 50 -14.12 6.26 -9.54
N PHE A 51 -13.03 5.91 -10.23
CA PHE A 51 -11.70 5.81 -9.61
C PHE A 51 -11.22 7.17 -9.12
N ASP A 52 -11.32 8.20 -9.96
CA ASP A 52 -10.87 9.54 -9.59
C ASP A 52 -11.64 10.07 -8.39
N LEU A 53 -12.94 9.85 -8.31
CA LEU A 53 -13.74 10.23 -7.16
C LEU A 53 -13.29 9.53 -5.88
N THR A 54 -13.08 8.21 -5.94
CA THR A 54 -12.63 7.40 -4.81
C THR A 54 -11.25 7.85 -4.34
N PHE A 55 -10.28 7.93 -5.26
CA PHE A 55 -8.90 8.24 -4.87
C PHE A 55 -8.69 9.70 -4.49
N ARG A 56 -9.46 10.64 -5.06
CA ARG A 56 -9.46 12.02 -4.58
C ARG A 56 -10.07 12.14 -3.19
N ALA A 57 -11.15 11.41 -2.89
CA ALA A 57 -11.71 11.37 -1.55
C ALA A 57 -10.73 10.78 -0.52
N THR A 58 -9.88 9.82 -0.94
CA THR A 58 -8.92 9.13 -0.07
C THR A 58 -7.60 9.91 0.07
N PHE A 59 -7.09 10.50 -1.02
CA PHE A 59 -5.74 11.07 -1.09
C PHE A 59 -5.69 12.58 -1.32
N MET A 60 -6.79 13.28 -1.03
CA MET A 60 -6.79 14.74 -0.95
C MET A 60 -7.19 15.20 0.44
N THR A 61 -6.55 16.26 0.90
CA THR A 61 -6.92 16.95 2.13
C THR A 61 -8.17 17.82 1.92
N ALA A 62 -8.79 18.29 3.00
CA ALA A 62 -10.01 19.07 2.92
C ALA A 62 -9.87 20.40 2.14
N ASP A 63 -8.65 20.94 2.04
CA ASP A 63 -8.33 22.14 1.26
C ASP A 63 -7.99 21.84 -0.22
N GLY A 64 -8.07 20.57 -0.64
CA GLY A 64 -7.79 20.14 -2.00
C GLY A 64 -6.31 19.89 -2.31
N THR A 65 -5.43 19.88 -1.31
CA THR A 65 -4.02 19.52 -1.48
C THR A 65 -3.90 18.00 -1.62
N GLN A 66 -3.08 17.52 -2.55
CA GLN A 66 -2.74 16.11 -2.65
C GLN A 66 -1.96 15.65 -1.40
N VAL A 67 -2.35 14.54 -0.81
CA VAL A 67 -1.63 13.96 0.35
C VAL A 67 -0.16 13.72 0.01
N ALA A 68 0.15 13.31 -1.22
CA ALA A 68 1.52 13.13 -1.67
C ALA A 68 2.35 14.42 -1.59
N ASP A 69 1.78 15.57 -1.98
CA ASP A 69 2.46 16.88 -1.87
C ASP A 69 2.66 17.27 -0.40
N ALA A 70 1.65 17.05 0.44
CA ALA A 70 1.74 17.33 1.86
C ALA A 70 2.80 16.47 2.58
N VAL A 71 2.96 15.22 2.15
CA VAL A 71 4.01 14.32 2.65
C VAL A 71 5.38 14.80 2.19
N VAL A 72 5.58 15.08 0.90
CA VAL A 72 6.85 15.57 0.34
C VAL A 72 7.33 16.82 1.09
N ALA A 73 6.41 17.75 1.39
CA ALA A 73 6.74 18.97 2.12
C ALA A 73 7.29 18.75 3.55
N GLN A 74 7.12 17.56 4.10
CA GLN A 74 7.56 17.21 5.45
C GLN A 74 8.77 16.26 5.49
N LEU A 75 9.21 15.77 4.33
CA LEU A 75 10.34 14.84 4.26
C LEU A 75 11.68 15.56 4.54
N PRO A 76 12.64 14.87 5.15
CA PRO A 76 14.02 15.36 5.29
C PRO A 76 14.66 15.66 3.93
N ALA A 77 15.55 16.66 3.88
CA ALA A 77 16.22 17.05 2.65
C ALA A 77 16.98 15.89 1.98
N GLU A 78 17.64 15.05 2.74
CA GLU A 78 18.32 13.85 2.24
C GLU A 78 17.37 12.86 1.54
N THR A 79 16.16 12.68 2.07
CA THR A 79 15.15 11.84 1.44
C THR A 79 14.66 12.46 0.13
N ILE A 80 14.48 13.78 0.10
CA ILE A 80 14.10 14.50 -1.14
C ILE A 80 15.19 14.33 -2.20
N GLU A 81 16.47 14.44 -1.84
CA GLU A 81 17.59 14.24 -2.77
C GLU A 81 17.59 12.84 -3.40
N LEU A 82 17.22 11.80 -2.65
CA LEU A 82 17.11 10.44 -3.17
C LEU A 82 15.87 10.30 -4.09
N LEU A 83 14.75 10.91 -3.74
CA LEU A 83 13.56 10.93 -4.59
C LEU A 83 13.79 11.71 -5.89
N ASP A 84 14.58 12.80 -5.84
CA ASP A 84 15.01 13.55 -7.02
C ASP A 84 15.91 12.71 -7.91
N ALA A 85 16.89 11.99 -7.32
CA ALA A 85 17.75 11.08 -8.05
C ALA A 85 16.96 9.96 -8.75
N TYR A 86 16.00 9.35 -8.05
CA TYR A 86 15.08 8.38 -8.64
C TYR A 86 14.29 8.99 -9.81
N SER A 87 13.72 10.17 -9.61
CA SER A 87 12.94 10.89 -10.61
C SER A 87 13.79 11.22 -11.86
N ALA A 88 15.05 11.64 -11.65
CA ALA A 88 16.00 11.89 -12.74
C ALA A 88 16.23 10.62 -13.58
N GLY A 89 16.37 9.46 -12.95
CA GLY A 89 16.51 8.18 -13.65
C GLY A 89 15.27 7.83 -14.48
N VAL A 90 14.07 7.96 -13.92
CA VAL A 90 12.80 7.76 -14.65
C VAL A 90 12.73 8.71 -15.86
N ASN A 91 13.03 9.97 -15.65
CA ASN A 91 12.94 11.02 -16.69
C ASN A 91 13.99 10.83 -17.78
N ALA A 92 15.18 10.31 -17.46
CA ALA A 92 16.18 9.94 -18.46
C ALA A 92 15.63 8.85 -19.41
N TYR A 93 14.95 7.83 -18.91
CA TYR A 93 14.28 6.86 -19.75
C TYR A 93 13.15 7.47 -20.57
N LEU A 94 12.31 8.34 -19.97
CA LEU A 94 11.24 9.03 -20.69
C LEU A 94 11.76 9.90 -21.82
N ALA A 95 12.89 10.59 -21.64
CA ALA A 95 13.54 11.37 -22.68
C ALA A 95 13.98 10.48 -23.86
N GLU A 96 14.59 9.34 -23.59
CA GLU A 96 14.99 8.37 -24.62
C GLU A 96 13.77 7.75 -25.35
N LEU A 97 12.69 7.47 -24.60
CA LEU A 97 11.44 7.00 -25.17
C LEU A 97 10.82 8.03 -26.12
N ARG A 98 10.78 9.31 -25.71
CA ARG A 98 10.30 10.43 -26.54
C ARG A 98 11.18 10.67 -27.76
N ALA A 99 12.48 10.42 -27.66
CA ALA A 99 13.43 10.48 -28.75
C ALA A 99 13.32 9.28 -29.73
N GLY A 100 12.45 8.31 -29.46
CA GLY A 100 12.25 7.14 -30.31
C GLY A 100 13.30 6.04 -30.15
N LYS A 101 14.17 6.12 -29.15
CA LYS A 101 15.16 5.06 -28.88
C LYS A 101 14.48 3.75 -28.44
N TYR A 102 13.35 3.84 -27.77
CA TYR A 102 12.53 2.72 -27.36
C TYR A 102 11.10 2.87 -27.91
N LYS A 103 10.40 1.75 -28.00
CA LYS A 103 8.97 1.74 -28.29
C LYS A 103 8.16 1.92 -27.01
N LEU A 104 7.03 2.60 -27.14
CA LEU A 104 6.05 2.68 -26.04
C LEU A 104 5.64 1.26 -25.62
N PRO A 105 5.57 0.96 -24.30
CA PRO A 105 5.13 -0.34 -23.82
C PRO A 105 3.79 -0.77 -24.40
N PRO A 106 3.62 -2.03 -24.84
CA PRO A 106 2.40 -2.50 -25.51
C PRO A 106 1.12 -2.30 -24.70
N SER A 107 1.24 -2.22 -23.36
CA SER A 107 0.11 -1.97 -22.45
C SER A 107 -0.58 -0.62 -22.70
N TYR A 108 0.10 0.37 -23.27
CA TYR A 108 -0.52 1.63 -23.67
C TYR A 108 -1.33 1.52 -24.98
N GLY A 109 -1.14 0.46 -25.77
CA GLY A 109 -1.87 0.20 -27.01
C GLY A 109 -3.16 -0.59 -26.84
N THR A 110 -3.69 -0.70 -25.63
CA THR A 110 -4.97 -1.40 -25.40
C THR A 110 -6.14 -0.56 -25.91
N PRO A 111 -7.27 -1.17 -26.35
CA PRO A 111 -8.44 -0.43 -26.82
C PRO A 111 -9.04 0.55 -25.82
N LEU A 112 -8.73 0.37 -24.52
CA LEU A 112 -9.20 1.26 -23.45
C LEU A 112 -8.38 2.55 -23.35
N LEU A 113 -7.12 2.52 -23.81
CA LEU A 113 -6.18 3.63 -23.74
C LEU A 113 -5.96 4.18 -25.16
N LYS A 114 -6.95 4.92 -25.67
CA LYS A 114 -6.89 5.46 -27.03
C LYS A 114 -5.79 6.50 -27.15
N ASP A 115 -4.97 6.31 -28.18
CA ASP A 115 -4.02 7.30 -28.73
C ASP A 115 -2.96 7.84 -27.74
N VAL A 116 -2.62 7.09 -26.68
CA VAL A 116 -1.54 7.49 -25.75
C VAL A 116 -0.19 7.39 -26.45
N THR A 117 0.57 8.46 -26.40
CA THR A 117 1.93 8.57 -26.93
C THR A 117 2.94 8.79 -25.79
N ALA A 118 4.21 8.70 -26.08
CA ALA A 118 5.26 9.01 -25.10
C ALA A 118 5.22 10.47 -24.60
N ALA A 119 4.66 11.39 -25.40
CA ALA A 119 4.52 12.80 -25.04
C ALA A 119 3.42 13.04 -23.99
N ASP A 120 2.44 12.13 -23.89
CA ASP A 120 1.33 12.24 -22.96
C ASP A 120 1.68 11.71 -21.55
N ILE A 121 2.87 11.13 -21.38
CA ILE A 121 3.36 10.66 -20.10
C ILE A 121 4.15 11.80 -19.45
N ASP A 122 3.65 12.32 -18.33
CA ASP A 122 4.30 13.41 -17.58
C ASP A 122 5.67 12.99 -17.05
N GLU A 123 6.56 13.96 -16.85
CA GLU A 123 7.80 13.75 -16.11
C GLU A 123 7.50 13.33 -14.68
N TRP A 124 8.37 12.46 -14.18
CA TRP A 124 8.28 11.94 -12.83
C TRP A 124 8.84 12.94 -11.82
N GLN A 125 8.15 13.11 -10.71
CA GLN A 125 8.51 13.99 -9.59
C GLN A 125 8.50 13.20 -8.28
N PRO A 126 9.16 13.67 -7.22
CA PRO A 126 9.13 13.05 -5.89
C PRO A 126 7.73 12.68 -5.40
N ARG A 127 6.75 13.58 -5.60
CA ARG A 127 5.35 13.34 -5.25
C ARG A 127 4.72 12.13 -5.94
N ASP A 128 5.19 11.78 -7.14
CA ASP A 128 4.66 10.64 -7.90
C ASP A 128 5.05 9.31 -7.23
N THR A 129 6.28 9.25 -6.71
CA THR A 129 6.75 8.10 -5.92
C THR A 129 5.91 7.96 -4.63
N ILE A 130 5.62 9.08 -3.96
CA ILE A 130 4.77 9.07 -2.77
C ILE A 130 3.32 8.70 -3.11
N ALA A 131 2.77 9.18 -4.23
CA ALA A 131 1.43 8.80 -4.69
C ALA A 131 1.32 7.30 -4.94
N VAL A 132 2.32 6.70 -5.61
CA VAL A 132 2.40 5.23 -5.79
C VAL A 132 2.47 4.50 -4.45
N ALA A 133 3.30 4.97 -3.52
CA ALA A 133 3.41 4.37 -2.19
C ALA A 133 2.06 4.41 -1.43
N ARG A 134 1.33 5.53 -1.51
CA ARG A 134 0.00 5.66 -0.89
C ARG A 134 -1.02 4.68 -1.47
N VAL A 135 -1.03 4.49 -2.79
CA VAL A 135 -1.91 3.49 -3.44
C VAL A 135 -1.56 2.08 -2.97
N MET A 136 -0.27 1.75 -2.88
CA MET A 136 0.17 0.44 -2.39
C MET A 136 -0.20 0.21 -0.93
N GLU A 137 -0.01 1.21 -0.07
CA GLU A 137 -0.43 1.14 1.33
C GLU A 137 -1.95 0.92 1.45
N TRP A 138 -2.73 1.70 0.70
CA TRP A 138 -4.18 1.53 0.66
C TRP A 138 -4.58 0.12 0.23
N GLN A 139 -3.95 -0.39 -0.82
CA GLN A 139 -4.21 -1.75 -1.33
C GLN A 139 -3.86 -2.85 -0.32
N LEU A 140 -2.79 -2.65 0.46
CA LEU A 140 -2.29 -3.65 1.40
C LEU A 140 -2.93 -3.58 2.79
N THR A 141 -3.49 -2.42 3.17
CA THR A 141 -4.03 -2.22 4.53
C THR A 141 -5.52 -2.44 4.61
N ASP A 142 -6.26 -2.15 3.56
CA ASP A 142 -7.70 -2.29 3.61
C ASP A 142 -8.31 -2.56 2.24
N GLY A 143 -9.31 -3.32 2.27
CA GLY A 143 -10.27 -3.39 1.24
C GLY A 143 -11.41 -2.39 1.39
N GLY A 144 -11.14 -1.14 1.69
CA GLY A 144 -12.15 -0.08 1.62
C GLY A 144 -13.19 -0.08 2.74
N GLY A 145 -12.82 -0.37 3.97
CA GLY A 145 -13.71 -0.32 5.13
C GLY A 145 -14.58 -1.56 5.31
N ASP A 146 -14.32 -2.64 4.57
CA ASP A 146 -15.08 -3.89 4.71
C ASP A 146 -14.95 -4.49 6.11
N PHE A 147 -13.78 -4.38 6.72
CA PHE A 147 -13.59 -4.85 8.09
C PHE A 147 -14.43 -4.02 9.07
N ASP A 148 -14.47 -2.71 8.91
CA ASP A 148 -15.28 -1.82 9.75
C ASP A 148 -16.77 -2.13 9.55
N GLN A 149 -17.22 -2.32 8.32
CA GLN A 149 -18.57 -2.75 8.03
C GLN A 149 -18.86 -4.12 8.65
N TYR A 150 -17.97 -5.10 8.47
CA TYR A 150 -18.09 -6.42 9.06
C TYR A 150 -18.29 -6.34 10.58
N ILE A 151 -17.49 -5.52 11.27
CA ILE A 151 -17.61 -5.30 12.72
C ILE A 151 -18.93 -4.59 13.05
N ALA A 152 -19.29 -3.54 12.31
CA ALA A 152 -20.50 -2.77 12.54
C ALA A 152 -21.77 -3.62 12.38
N GLU A 153 -21.83 -4.48 11.38
CA GLU A 153 -22.96 -5.43 11.18
C GLU A 153 -23.08 -6.42 12.34
N ARG A 154 -21.97 -6.87 12.88
CA ARG A 154 -21.97 -7.79 14.03
C ARG A 154 -22.37 -7.10 15.29
N ILE A 155 -21.88 -5.88 15.55
CA ILE A 155 -22.36 -5.07 16.68
C ILE A 155 -23.88 -4.85 16.56
N GLN A 156 -24.37 -4.56 15.37
CA GLN A 156 -25.81 -4.34 15.14
C GLN A 156 -26.67 -5.57 15.48
N LYS A 157 -26.18 -6.77 15.12
CA LYS A 157 -26.98 -8.00 15.09
C LYS A 157 -26.77 -8.94 16.28
N LEU A 158 -25.61 -8.87 16.94
CA LEU A 158 -25.22 -9.85 17.94
C LEU A 158 -25.40 -9.33 19.38
N PRO A 159 -25.68 -10.19 20.36
CA PRO A 159 -25.49 -9.86 21.77
C PRO A 159 -24.00 -9.75 22.11
N PRO A 160 -23.63 -8.99 23.19
CA PRO A 160 -22.24 -8.66 23.47
C PRO A 160 -21.35 -9.87 23.79
N ASP A 161 -21.89 -10.91 24.42
CA ASP A 161 -21.18 -12.15 24.72
C ASP A 161 -20.82 -12.93 23.46
N LEU A 162 -21.74 -13.06 22.52
CA LEU A 162 -21.50 -13.72 21.25
C LEU A 162 -20.57 -12.90 20.35
N PHE A 163 -20.70 -11.57 20.36
CA PHE A 163 -19.74 -10.70 19.67
C PHE A 163 -18.33 -10.89 20.21
N ALA A 164 -18.16 -10.91 21.55
CA ALA A 164 -16.87 -11.11 22.18
C ALA A 164 -16.23 -12.48 21.85
N ASP A 165 -17.04 -13.50 21.60
CA ASP A 165 -16.57 -14.81 21.19
C ASP A 165 -16.15 -14.88 19.73
N LEU A 166 -16.90 -14.23 18.84
CA LEU A 166 -16.67 -14.27 17.40
C LEU A 166 -15.61 -13.26 16.94
N VAL A 167 -15.47 -12.14 17.65
CA VAL A 167 -14.52 -11.08 17.32
C VAL A 167 -13.42 -11.02 18.39
N ARG A 168 -12.69 -12.11 18.55
CA ARG A 168 -11.53 -12.16 19.43
C ARG A 168 -10.33 -11.55 18.74
N PHE A 169 -9.88 -10.42 19.26
CA PHE A 169 -8.68 -9.74 18.77
C PHE A 169 -7.39 -10.19 19.47
N GLN A 170 -7.52 -10.79 20.64
CA GLN A 170 -6.40 -11.35 21.38
C GLN A 170 -6.72 -12.77 21.83
N PRO A 171 -5.79 -13.72 21.66
CA PRO A 171 -5.94 -15.04 22.23
C PRO A 171 -6.05 -14.94 23.76
N SER A 172 -6.86 -15.81 24.35
CA SER A 172 -7.03 -15.89 25.81
C SER A 172 -5.73 -16.26 26.53
N ASP A 173 -4.80 -16.84 25.79
CA ASP A 173 -3.45 -17.23 26.27
C ASP A 173 -2.44 -16.80 25.18
N PRO A 174 -1.91 -15.56 25.28
CA PRO A 174 -0.89 -15.12 24.35
C PRO A 174 0.40 -15.89 24.64
N THR A 175 0.68 -16.90 23.84
CA THR A 175 1.99 -17.54 23.84
C THR A 175 3.00 -16.54 23.29
N VAL A 176 3.69 -15.86 24.17
CA VAL A 176 4.79 -14.95 23.79
C VAL A 176 6.05 -15.80 23.66
N ILE A 177 6.49 -15.98 22.43
CA ILE A 177 7.77 -16.66 22.11
C ILE A 177 8.96 -15.71 22.30
N LEU A 178 8.71 -14.47 22.72
CA LEU A 178 9.77 -13.48 22.93
C LEU A 178 10.52 -13.79 24.23
N PRO A 179 11.86 -13.80 24.22
CA PRO A 179 12.66 -13.95 25.42
C PRO A 179 12.36 -12.83 26.43
N ASP A 180 12.49 -13.11 27.72
CA ASP A 180 12.22 -12.15 28.80
C ASP A 180 13.03 -10.85 28.70
N TRP A 181 14.18 -10.87 28.02
CA TRP A 181 15.03 -9.70 27.79
C TRP A 181 14.50 -8.74 26.72
N PHE A 182 13.50 -9.13 25.91
CA PHE A 182 12.95 -8.26 24.89
C PHE A 182 12.06 -7.13 25.48
N GLY A 183 11.94 -7.10 26.81
CA GLY A 183 11.12 -6.16 27.53
C GLY A 183 9.67 -6.62 27.60
N SER A 184 9.06 -6.41 28.75
CA SER A 184 7.61 -6.55 28.86
C SER A 184 6.99 -5.57 27.87
N ALA A 185 6.22 -6.07 26.90
CA ALA A 185 5.39 -5.22 26.08
C ALA A 185 4.68 -4.23 27.02
N GLN A 186 4.93 -2.94 26.84
CA GLN A 186 4.23 -1.94 27.64
C GLN A 186 2.74 -2.24 27.49
N LYS A 187 2.08 -2.56 28.59
CA LYS A 187 0.62 -2.66 28.61
C LYS A 187 0.11 -1.28 28.26
N VAL A 188 -0.12 -1.04 26.98
CA VAL A 188 -0.85 0.14 26.54
C VAL A 188 -2.26 -0.04 27.09
N THR A 189 -2.56 0.68 28.16
CA THR A 189 -3.93 0.78 28.65
C THR A 189 -4.64 1.70 27.66
N PRO A 190 -5.59 1.21 26.85
CA PRO A 190 -6.33 2.08 25.95
C PRO A 190 -7.00 3.19 26.76
N SER A 191 -6.85 4.44 26.34
CA SER A 191 -7.50 5.59 26.98
C SER A 191 -9.02 5.55 26.84
N GLU A 192 -9.52 4.83 25.83
CA GLU A 192 -10.94 4.65 25.55
C GLU A 192 -11.29 3.14 25.48
N PRO A 193 -12.51 2.75 25.87
CA PRO A 193 -12.94 1.37 25.76
C PRO A 193 -13.02 0.95 24.29
N SER A 194 -12.14 0.02 23.90
CA SER A 194 -12.18 -0.60 22.57
C SER A 194 -13.25 -1.69 22.53
N LEU A 195 -14.05 -1.71 21.47
CA LEU A 195 -14.97 -2.81 21.19
C LEU A 195 -14.26 -4.02 20.60
N LEU A 196 -13.06 -3.82 20.02
CA LEU A 196 -12.18 -4.91 19.62
C LEU A 196 -11.57 -5.54 20.88
N GLY A 197 -11.84 -6.82 21.09
CA GLY A 197 -11.50 -7.50 22.35
C GLY A 197 -12.46 -7.16 23.50
N LEU A 198 -13.74 -6.99 23.18
CA LEU A 198 -14.80 -6.74 24.14
C LEU A 198 -14.77 -7.75 25.29
N ASN A 199 -14.68 -7.24 26.52
CA ASN A 199 -14.90 -8.01 27.73
C ASN A 199 -16.37 -7.84 28.16
N PRO A 200 -17.22 -8.87 27.99
CA PRO A 200 -18.64 -8.77 28.33
C PRO A 200 -18.90 -8.68 29.85
N LYS A 201 -17.86 -8.69 30.68
CA LYS A 201 -17.94 -8.49 32.13
C LYS A 201 -17.55 -7.05 32.56
N ASP A 202 -17.04 -6.22 31.64
CA ASP A 202 -16.72 -4.81 31.92
C ASP A 202 -17.96 -3.92 31.62
N PRO A 203 -18.56 -3.30 32.65
CA PRO A 203 -19.76 -2.46 32.47
C PRO A 203 -19.55 -1.27 31.54
N ARG A 204 -18.32 -0.74 31.47
CA ARG A 204 -18.01 0.41 30.58
C ARG A 204 -18.00 -0.03 29.12
N GLN A 205 -17.42 -1.20 28.82
CA GLN A 205 -17.42 -1.77 27.48
C GLN A 205 -18.83 -2.19 27.05
N LEU A 206 -19.63 -2.76 27.96
CA LEU A 206 -21.03 -3.06 27.69
C LEU A 206 -21.85 -1.80 27.38
N ALA A 207 -21.63 -0.71 28.12
CA ALA A 207 -22.30 0.55 27.86
C ALA A 207 -21.89 1.14 26.48
N ALA A 208 -20.60 1.08 26.12
CA ALA A 208 -20.10 1.48 24.81
C ALA A 208 -20.70 0.61 23.70
N TYR A 209 -20.79 -0.71 23.90
CA TYR A 209 -21.41 -1.64 22.96
C TYR A 209 -22.89 -1.31 22.71
N ALA A 210 -23.67 -1.13 23.78
CA ALA A 210 -25.08 -0.76 23.69
C ALA A 210 -25.29 0.59 22.96
N LYS A 211 -24.40 1.56 23.21
CA LYS A 211 -24.41 2.85 22.50
C LYS A 211 -24.13 2.67 21.01
N ALA A 212 -23.15 1.84 20.66
CA ALA A 212 -22.83 1.53 19.27
C ALA A 212 -24.00 0.81 18.58
N GLN A 213 -24.61 -0.21 19.22
CA GLN A 213 -25.81 -0.88 18.69
C GLN A 213 -26.93 0.10 18.38
N LYS A 214 -27.19 1.02 19.32
CA LYS A 214 -28.23 2.05 19.13
C LYS A 214 -27.90 2.99 17.96
N GLY A 215 -26.62 3.38 17.82
CA GLY A 215 -26.16 4.23 16.71
C GLY A 215 -26.25 3.56 15.34
N LEU A 216 -26.06 2.24 15.29
CA LEU A 216 -26.14 1.43 14.08
C LEU A 216 -27.56 0.95 13.75
N ALA A 217 -28.50 1.11 14.66
CA ALA A 217 -29.89 0.70 14.43
C ALA A 217 -30.50 1.44 13.24
N GLY A 218 -31.03 0.67 12.29
CA GLY A 218 -31.66 1.23 11.07
C GLY A 218 -30.68 1.46 9.91
N ILE A 219 -29.39 1.25 10.07
CA ILE A 219 -28.44 1.25 8.95
C ILE A 219 -28.62 -0.04 8.16
N ASP A 220 -28.89 0.11 6.87
CA ASP A 220 -28.96 -1.00 5.92
C ASP A 220 -27.60 -1.15 5.21
N PHE A 221 -26.76 -2.02 5.74
CA PHE A 221 -25.40 -2.26 5.23
C PHE A 221 -25.40 -2.87 3.82
N SER A 222 -26.50 -3.52 3.38
CA SER A 222 -26.59 -4.07 2.03
C SER A 222 -26.57 -2.98 0.94
N LYS A 223 -26.82 -1.74 1.32
CA LYS A 223 -26.78 -0.57 0.43
C LYS A 223 -25.44 0.13 0.40
N ILE A 224 -24.50 -0.29 1.24
CA ILE A 224 -23.13 0.22 1.20
C ILE A 224 -22.42 -0.56 0.10
N THR A 225 -22.11 0.11 -1.00
CA THR A 225 -21.34 -0.48 -2.10
C THR A 225 -19.85 -0.27 -1.84
N HIS A 226 -19.11 -1.35 -1.79
CA HIS A 226 -17.66 -1.31 -1.82
C HIS A 226 -17.21 -1.19 -3.27
N HIS A 227 -16.37 -0.23 -3.55
CA HIS A 227 -15.74 -0.11 -4.86
C HIS A 227 -14.49 -1.00 -4.88
N ASP A 228 -14.68 -2.28 -5.22
CA ASP A 228 -13.56 -3.11 -5.63
C ASP A 228 -12.92 -2.46 -6.86
N SER A 229 -11.66 -2.06 -6.75
CA SER A 229 -10.95 -1.52 -7.89
C SER A 229 -10.61 -2.65 -8.87
N PRO A 230 -11.27 -2.76 -10.03
CA PRO A 230 -10.95 -3.79 -11.01
C PRO A 230 -9.55 -3.64 -11.60
N LEU A 231 -8.93 -2.46 -11.48
CA LEU A 231 -7.55 -2.20 -11.92
C LEU A 231 -6.50 -2.75 -10.94
N LEU A 232 -6.87 -3.01 -9.69
CA LEU A 232 -5.96 -3.48 -8.65
C LEU A 232 -6.14 -4.98 -8.35
N GLY A 233 -6.77 -5.73 -9.23
CA GLY A 233 -6.95 -7.17 -9.09
C GLY A 233 -8.32 -7.58 -8.55
N GLY A 234 -9.38 -6.93 -9.01
CA GLY A 234 -10.76 -7.37 -8.77
C GLY A 234 -10.91 -8.86 -9.10
N GLY A 235 -11.33 -9.64 -8.11
CA GLY A 235 -11.48 -11.09 -8.24
C GLY A 235 -10.48 -11.92 -7.43
N ILE A 236 -9.59 -11.30 -6.67
CA ILE A 236 -8.80 -12.03 -5.68
C ILE A 236 -9.67 -12.17 -4.44
N GLU A 237 -9.99 -13.40 -4.09
CA GLU A 237 -10.59 -13.69 -2.80
C GLU A 237 -9.66 -13.15 -1.72
N ARG A 238 -10.13 -12.19 -0.93
CA ARG A 238 -9.35 -11.52 0.15
C ARG A 238 -8.74 -12.49 1.14
N ASP A 239 -9.34 -13.66 1.29
CA ASP A 239 -8.88 -14.71 2.19
C ASP A 239 -7.54 -15.34 1.77
N SER A 240 -7.00 -14.98 0.59
CA SER A 240 -5.74 -15.51 0.07
C SER A 240 -4.57 -14.53 0.10
N ILE A 241 -4.77 -13.30 0.58
CA ILE A 241 -3.70 -12.28 0.69
C ILE A 241 -3.10 -12.32 2.09
N GLY A 242 -1.79 -12.46 2.15
CA GLY A 242 -1.05 -12.46 3.40
C GLY A 242 0.42 -12.20 3.14
N SER A 243 1.22 -12.30 4.18
CA SER A 243 2.69 -12.25 4.04
C SER A 243 3.32 -12.91 5.25
N ASN A 244 4.43 -13.57 5.04
CA ASN A 244 5.26 -14.10 6.09
C ASN A 244 6.65 -13.46 6.05
N ASN A 245 7.22 -13.21 7.23
CA ASN A 245 8.62 -12.85 7.34
C ASN A 245 9.24 -13.47 8.58
N TRP A 246 10.52 -13.78 8.49
CA TRP A 246 11.31 -14.41 9.54
C TRP A 246 12.64 -13.69 9.68
N ALA A 247 13.10 -13.61 10.91
CA ALA A 247 14.47 -13.24 11.23
C ALA A 247 15.05 -14.31 12.16
N ILE A 248 16.22 -14.81 11.81
CA ILE A 248 16.96 -15.83 12.58
C ILE A 248 18.27 -15.20 13.01
N GLY A 249 18.55 -15.16 14.31
CA GLY A 249 19.81 -14.65 14.84
C GLY A 249 21.00 -15.50 14.40
N GLY A 250 22.17 -14.88 14.25
CA GLY A 250 23.36 -15.57 13.78
C GLY A 250 23.79 -16.75 14.66
N GLU A 251 23.47 -16.71 15.95
CA GLU A 251 23.70 -17.81 16.91
C GLU A 251 22.93 -19.10 16.58
N HIS A 252 21.89 -19.00 15.73
CA HIS A 252 21.07 -20.14 15.29
C HIS A 252 21.34 -20.55 13.85
N THR A 253 22.35 -19.96 13.20
CA THR A 253 22.72 -20.24 11.80
C THR A 253 24.08 -20.91 11.71
N GLU A 254 24.28 -21.78 10.73
CA GLU A 254 25.56 -22.43 10.48
C GLU A 254 26.65 -21.41 10.11
N SER A 255 26.29 -20.35 9.42
CA SER A 255 27.22 -19.29 8.97
C SER A 255 27.64 -18.32 10.08
N GLY A 256 26.93 -18.28 11.22
CA GLY A 256 27.08 -17.27 12.25
C GLY A 256 26.51 -15.90 11.91
N TYR A 257 25.92 -15.72 10.73
CA TYR A 257 25.28 -14.48 10.29
C TYR A 257 23.76 -14.57 10.37
N PRO A 258 23.06 -13.47 10.69
CA PRO A 258 21.60 -13.48 10.71
C PRO A 258 21.01 -13.74 9.31
N ILE A 259 19.88 -14.41 9.28
CA ILE A 259 19.12 -14.65 8.06
C ILE A 259 17.77 -13.94 8.18
N ILE A 260 17.42 -13.18 7.14
CA ILE A 260 16.09 -12.56 7.00
C ILE A 260 15.42 -13.13 5.76
N ALA A 261 14.19 -13.56 5.91
CA ALA A 261 13.35 -13.96 4.80
C ALA A 261 12.05 -13.16 4.82
N ASN A 262 11.60 -12.72 3.65
CA ASN A 262 10.35 -12.01 3.47
C ASN A 262 9.61 -12.62 2.28
N ASP A 263 8.36 -13.02 2.49
CA ASP A 263 7.54 -13.74 1.54
C ASP A 263 6.16 -13.05 1.45
N PRO A 264 6.04 -12.00 0.62
CA PRO A 264 4.77 -11.31 0.40
C PRO A 264 3.86 -12.16 -0.50
N HIS A 265 2.70 -12.56 0.03
CA HIS A 265 1.68 -13.31 -0.70
C HIS A 265 0.71 -12.35 -1.36
N LEU A 266 1.05 -11.89 -2.55
CA LEU A 266 0.23 -10.99 -3.35
C LEU A 266 -0.39 -11.73 -4.54
N ALA A 267 -1.31 -11.05 -5.21
CA ALA A 267 -1.92 -11.57 -6.42
C ALA A 267 -0.90 -11.92 -7.50
N PHE A 268 -1.12 -13.06 -8.18
CA PHE A 268 -0.37 -13.42 -9.38
C PHE A 268 -0.84 -12.58 -10.56
N VAL A 269 -0.23 -11.41 -10.73
CA VAL A 269 -0.51 -10.49 -11.83
C VAL A 269 0.71 -10.34 -12.73
N GLN A 270 0.47 -9.99 -13.98
CA GLN A 270 1.53 -9.76 -14.96
C GLN A 270 1.38 -8.35 -15.56
N PRO A 271 2.35 -7.47 -15.37
CA PRO A 271 3.62 -7.66 -14.65
C PRO A 271 3.42 -7.79 -13.13
N ALA A 272 4.33 -8.50 -12.44
CA ALA A 272 4.32 -8.61 -11.00
C ALA A 272 4.44 -7.23 -10.33
N GLN A 273 3.77 -7.06 -9.20
CA GLN A 273 3.72 -5.79 -8.46
C GLN A 273 5.12 -5.32 -8.00
N PHE A 274 5.94 -6.26 -7.53
CA PHE A 274 7.32 -5.97 -7.16
C PHE A 274 8.28 -6.17 -8.34
N HIS A 275 9.19 -5.23 -8.50
CA HIS A 275 10.30 -5.31 -9.43
C HIS A 275 11.56 -5.72 -8.67
N HIS A 276 12.09 -6.90 -8.99
CA HIS A 276 13.27 -7.43 -8.35
C HIS A 276 14.52 -6.81 -8.97
N ALA A 277 15.38 -6.23 -8.16
CA ALA A 277 16.67 -5.68 -8.57
C ALA A 277 17.72 -5.93 -7.49
N GLN A 278 18.96 -6.18 -7.89
CA GLN A 278 20.10 -6.16 -6.98
C GLN A 278 20.83 -4.83 -7.13
N ILE A 279 21.13 -4.20 -6.02
CA ILE A 279 21.84 -2.92 -5.98
C ILE A 279 23.09 -3.13 -5.12
N ASP A 280 24.22 -2.76 -5.67
CA ASP A 280 25.53 -2.81 -5.01
C ASP A 280 26.20 -1.45 -5.15
N THR A 281 26.62 -0.88 -4.01
CA THR A 281 27.34 0.39 -3.98
C THR A 281 28.72 0.20 -3.35
N ALA A 282 29.69 0.98 -3.77
CA ALA A 282 31.06 0.91 -3.26
C ALA A 282 31.17 1.13 -1.74
N LEU A 283 30.10 1.60 -1.10
CA LEU A 283 30.02 1.79 0.35
C LEU A 283 29.90 0.49 1.14
N TYR A 284 29.50 -0.61 0.48
CA TYR A 284 29.24 -1.92 1.10
C TYR A 284 30.14 -3.03 0.56
N GLY A 285 31.18 -2.66 -0.19
CA GLY A 285 32.20 -3.58 -0.73
C GLY A 285 33.28 -3.96 0.25
#